data_fd4a7836ae4c285b8c8cf4b2120a0f02
#
_entry.id   fd4a7836ae4c285b8c8cf4b2120a0f02
#
_cell.length_a   1.000
_cell.length_b   1.000
_cell.length_c   1.000
_cell.angle_alpha   90.00
_cell.angle_beta   90.00
_cell.angle_gamma   90.00
#
_symmetry.space_group_name_H-M   'P 1'
#
loop_
_entity.id
_entity.type
_entity.pdbx_description
1 polymer ?
#
loop_
_entity_poly.entity_id
_entity_poly.type
_entity_poly.pdbx_seq_one_letter_code
_entity_poly.pdbx_strand_id
1 'polypeptide(L)'
;MSKGLRTGLIITGVILLLVFSLYSCVSGSYNSFVSADESVKAAWSQVENVYQRRLDLIPNLVSTVKGYANHEEKVFTEIAEMRSRAGGVVQVSDEVLNNPETFEKFQKVQSELGGALQRLLAITENYPELKANENFRDLQSQLEGTENRIAVERKRFNEAVQRYNLLTRRFPQTILANMFGFREKPYFKADERAASALSLIHI
;
A
#
# COMPACT_ATOMS: atom_id res chain seq x y z
N MET A 1 -48.15 5.21 -45.18
CA MET A 1 -47.91 5.27 -43.69
C MET A 1 -48.59 6.50 -43.12
N SER A 2 -49.50 6.33 -42.18
CA SER A 2 -50.16 7.48 -41.52
C SER A 2 -49.16 8.33 -40.76
N LYS A 3 -49.42 9.65 -40.66
CA LYS A 3 -48.50 10.57 -39.92
C LYS A 3 -48.27 10.08 -38.49
N GLY A 4 -49.27 9.52 -37.82
CA GLY A 4 -49.16 8.98 -36.46
C GLY A 4 -48.21 7.76 -36.36
N LEU A 5 -48.17 6.89 -37.38
CA LEU A 5 -47.27 5.75 -37.37
C LEU A 5 -45.81 6.17 -37.52
N ARG A 6 -45.51 7.17 -38.36
CA ARG A 6 -44.17 7.75 -38.51
C ARG A 6 -43.68 8.42 -37.18
N THR A 7 -44.56 9.20 -36.55
CA THR A 7 -44.23 9.83 -35.27
C THR A 7 -43.95 8.78 -34.17
N GLY A 8 -44.80 7.71 -34.10
CA GLY A 8 -44.55 6.61 -33.17
C GLY A 8 -43.21 5.92 -33.36
N LEU A 9 -42.85 5.62 -34.62
CA LEU A 9 -41.52 5.00 -34.93
C LEU A 9 -40.35 5.90 -34.57
N ILE A 10 -40.46 7.23 -34.78
CA ILE A 10 -39.40 8.16 -34.41
C ILE A 10 -39.26 8.22 -32.90
N ILE A 11 -40.34 8.30 -32.13
CA ILE A 11 -40.30 8.33 -30.65
C ILE A 11 -39.66 7.04 -30.12
N THR A 12 -40.08 5.87 -30.63
CA THR A 12 -39.49 4.58 -30.24
C THR A 12 -37.99 4.54 -30.55
N GLY A 13 -37.60 5.02 -31.73
CA GLY A 13 -36.17 5.08 -32.10
C GLY A 13 -35.34 5.96 -31.19
N VAL A 14 -35.89 7.14 -30.81
CA VAL A 14 -35.24 8.06 -29.85
C VAL A 14 -35.13 7.42 -28.46
N ILE A 15 -36.18 6.76 -27.99
CA ILE A 15 -36.12 6.06 -26.68
C ILE A 15 -35.07 4.95 -26.70
N LEU A 16 -35.02 4.14 -27.74
CA LEU A 16 -34.01 3.09 -27.87
C LEU A 16 -32.58 3.65 -27.90
N LEU A 17 -32.35 4.75 -28.60
CA LEU A 17 -31.07 5.45 -28.63
C LEU A 17 -30.66 5.98 -27.25
N LEU A 18 -31.58 6.58 -26.49
CA LEU A 18 -31.34 7.06 -25.14
C LEU A 18 -31.00 5.92 -24.18
N VAL A 19 -31.76 4.81 -24.25
CA VAL A 19 -31.49 3.61 -23.43
C VAL A 19 -30.14 3.00 -23.75
N PHE A 20 -29.81 2.88 -25.05
CA PHE A 20 -28.49 2.37 -25.47
C PHE A 20 -27.34 3.29 -25.03
N SER A 21 -27.52 4.62 -25.15
CA SER A 21 -26.53 5.60 -24.69
C SER A 21 -26.31 5.51 -23.18
N LEU A 22 -27.39 5.41 -22.40
CA LEU A 22 -27.32 5.25 -20.95
C LEU A 22 -26.62 3.93 -20.57
N TYR A 23 -26.99 2.83 -21.20
CA TYR A 23 -26.35 1.53 -20.98
C TYR A 23 -24.85 1.59 -21.26
N SER A 24 -24.43 2.18 -22.40
CA SER A 24 -23.03 2.31 -22.78
C SER A 24 -22.26 3.20 -21.77
N CYS A 25 -22.87 4.26 -21.28
CA CYS A 25 -22.27 5.14 -20.27
C CYS A 25 -22.05 4.39 -18.93
N VAL A 26 -23.06 3.66 -18.46
CA VAL A 26 -22.99 2.87 -17.22
C VAL A 26 -21.95 1.77 -17.34
N SER A 27 -21.96 0.99 -18.42
CA SER A 27 -21.02 -0.10 -18.66
C SER A 27 -19.59 0.42 -18.77
N GLY A 28 -19.36 1.53 -19.48
CA GLY A 28 -18.04 2.16 -19.61
C GLY A 28 -17.51 2.64 -18.27
N SER A 29 -18.37 3.27 -17.45
CA SER A 29 -18.00 3.73 -16.12
C SER A 29 -17.67 2.55 -15.19
N TYR A 30 -18.48 1.50 -15.19
CA TYR A 30 -18.25 0.29 -14.38
C TYR A 30 -16.90 -0.36 -14.73
N ASN A 31 -16.63 -0.57 -16.02
CA ASN A 31 -15.37 -1.15 -16.46
C ASN A 31 -14.15 -0.28 -16.08
N SER A 32 -14.32 1.04 -16.08
CA SER A 32 -13.28 1.96 -15.64
C SER A 32 -13.00 1.83 -14.13
N PHE A 33 -14.04 1.66 -13.29
CA PHE A 33 -13.88 1.43 -11.85
C PHE A 33 -13.16 0.11 -11.59
N VAL A 34 -13.58 -0.97 -12.27
CA VAL A 34 -12.92 -2.30 -12.14
C VAL A 34 -11.45 -2.20 -12.54
N SER A 35 -11.14 -1.57 -13.67
CA SER A 35 -9.75 -1.41 -14.13
C SER A 35 -8.89 -0.60 -13.14
N ALA A 36 -9.46 0.46 -12.56
CA ALA A 36 -8.76 1.25 -11.55
C ALA A 36 -8.58 0.49 -10.23
N ASP A 37 -9.58 -0.29 -9.80
CA ASP A 37 -9.50 -1.16 -8.62
C ASP A 37 -8.40 -2.23 -8.77
N GLU A 38 -8.37 -2.91 -9.92
CA GLU A 38 -7.33 -3.89 -10.24
C GLU A 38 -5.92 -3.24 -10.28
N SER A 39 -5.81 -2.00 -10.74
CA SER A 39 -4.54 -1.25 -10.70
C SER A 39 -4.08 -0.97 -9.26
N VAL A 40 -5.01 -0.69 -8.34
CA VAL A 40 -4.69 -0.53 -6.91
C VAL A 40 -4.25 -1.86 -6.30
N LYS A 41 -4.95 -2.95 -6.58
CA LYS A 41 -4.58 -4.30 -6.11
C LYS A 41 -3.20 -4.73 -6.62
N ALA A 42 -2.92 -4.48 -7.90
CA ALA A 42 -1.61 -4.76 -8.48
C ALA A 42 -0.47 -3.96 -7.80
N ALA A 43 -0.71 -2.67 -7.54
CA ALA A 43 0.26 -1.84 -6.81
C ALA A 43 0.42 -2.30 -5.35
N TRP A 44 -0.66 -2.75 -4.72
CA TRP A 44 -0.62 -3.30 -3.37
C TRP A 44 0.22 -4.59 -3.30
N SER A 45 0.06 -5.50 -4.25
CA SER A 45 0.87 -6.72 -4.32
C SER A 45 2.39 -6.43 -4.39
N GLN A 46 2.80 -5.32 -5.04
CA GLN A 46 4.21 -4.90 -5.03
C GLN A 46 4.62 -4.40 -3.64
N VAL A 47 3.74 -3.68 -2.94
CA VAL A 47 3.97 -3.27 -1.54
C VAL A 47 4.15 -4.49 -0.64
N GLU A 48 3.27 -5.48 -0.75
CA GLU A 48 3.37 -6.73 0.03
C GLU A 48 4.68 -7.47 -0.22
N ASN A 49 5.07 -7.61 -1.48
CA ASN A 49 6.31 -8.27 -1.87
C ASN A 49 7.55 -7.64 -1.22
N VAL A 50 7.63 -6.31 -1.18
CA VAL A 50 8.80 -5.65 -0.57
C VAL A 50 8.75 -5.69 0.96
N TYR A 51 7.58 -5.66 1.58
CA TYR A 51 7.45 -5.87 3.02
C TYR A 51 7.77 -7.32 3.41
N GLN A 52 7.31 -8.30 2.62
CA GLN A 52 7.67 -9.69 2.84
C GLN A 52 9.19 -9.88 2.75
N ARG A 53 9.84 -9.32 1.72
CA ARG A 53 11.31 -9.36 1.60
C ARG A 53 12.01 -8.80 2.84
N ARG A 54 11.50 -7.70 3.42
CA ARG A 54 12.03 -7.17 4.70
C ARG A 54 11.91 -8.19 5.83
N LEU A 55 10.74 -8.84 5.97
CA LEU A 55 10.51 -9.86 6.98
C LEU A 55 11.44 -11.07 6.83
N ASP A 56 11.79 -11.43 5.59
CA ASP A 56 12.66 -12.57 5.28
C ASP A 56 14.14 -12.29 5.58
N LEU A 57 14.57 -11.02 5.52
CA LEU A 57 15.94 -10.63 5.87
C LEU A 57 16.21 -10.62 7.39
N ILE A 58 15.17 -10.41 8.21
CA ILE A 58 15.29 -10.22 9.66
C ILE A 58 15.93 -11.41 10.38
N PRO A 59 15.54 -12.68 10.14
CA PRO A 59 16.16 -13.81 10.84
C PRO A 59 17.66 -13.91 10.61
N ASN A 60 18.10 -13.68 9.38
CA ASN A 60 19.53 -13.74 9.02
C ASN A 60 20.31 -12.59 9.68
N LEU A 61 19.74 -11.38 9.67
CA LEU A 61 20.32 -10.22 10.33
C LEU A 61 20.47 -10.45 11.84
N VAL A 62 19.39 -10.88 12.51
CA VAL A 62 19.38 -11.18 13.95
C VAL A 62 20.38 -12.29 14.29
N SER A 63 20.42 -13.36 13.50
CA SER A 63 21.38 -14.45 13.71
C SER A 63 22.82 -13.99 13.60
N THR A 64 23.14 -13.15 12.62
CA THR A 64 24.48 -12.60 12.43
C THR A 64 24.87 -11.68 13.60
N VAL A 65 24.00 -10.76 14.00
CA VAL A 65 24.25 -9.84 15.13
C VAL A 65 24.39 -10.60 16.44
N LYS A 66 23.54 -11.60 16.70
CA LYS A 66 23.57 -12.41 17.91
C LYS A 66 24.91 -13.15 18.12
N GLY A 67 25.60 -13.48 17.04
CA GLY A 67 26.94 -14.09 17.12
C GLY A 67 27.99 -13.19 17.78
N TYR A 68 27.80 -11.89 17.78
CA TYR A 68 28.74 -10.88 18.31
C TYR A 68 28.19 -10.14 19.55
N ALA A 69 26.87 -9.98 19.65
CA ALA A 69 26.20 -9.16 20.66
C ALA A 69 25.24 -9.99 21.52
N ASN A 70 25.71 -11.06 22.14
CA ASN A 70 24.90 -12.02 22.90
C ASN A 70 24.12 -11.40 24.09
N HIS A 71 24.51 -10.25 24.59
CA HIS A 71 23.88 -9.60 25.75
C HIS A 71 22.66 -8.75 25.42
N GLU A 72 22.30 -8.63 24.13
CA GLU A 72 21.20 -7.76 23.64
C GLU A 72 19.87 -8.52 23.50
N GLU A 73 19.57 -9.46 24.40
CA GLU A 73 18.37 -10.33 24.33
C GLU A 73 17.04 -9.58 24.20
N LYS A 74 16.92 -8.41 24.87
CA LYS A 74 15.70 -7.59 24.82
C LYS A 74 15.40 -7.10 23.40
N VAL A 75 16.44 -6.68 22.66
CA VAL A 75 16.29 -6.19 21.28
C VAL A 75 15.92 -7.33 20.35
N PHE A 76 16.52 -8.48 20.49
CA PHE A 76 16.20 -9.67 19.69
C PHE A 76 14.77 -10.14 19.91
N THR A 77 14.30 -10.16 21.18
CA THR A 77 12.92 -10.52 21.53
C THR A 77 11.95 -9.51 20.94
N GLU A 78 12.21 -8.21 21.09
CA GLU A 78 11.38 -7.16 20.51
C GLU A 78 11.25 -7.31 18.97
N ILE A 79 12.35 -7.56 18.28
CA ILE A 79 12.33 -7.75 16.82
C ILE A 79 11.53 -8.98 16.44
N ALA A 80 11.68 -10.10 17.17
CA ALA A 80 10.95 -11.32 16.92
C ALA A 80 9.43 -11.12 17.08
N GLU A 81 9.00 -10.41 18.14
CA GLU A 81 7.61 -10.05 18.36
C GLU A 81 7.07 -9.13 17.26
N MET A 82 7.80 -8.07 16.92
CA MET A 82 7.40 -7.14 15.86
C MET A 82 7.32 -7.82 14.49
N ARG A 83 8.28 -8.72 14.18
CA ARG A 83 8.25 -9.53 12.96
C ARG A 83 7.01 -10.42 12.90
N SER A 84 6.67 -11.10 13.99
CA SER A 84 5.48 -11.95 14.06
C SER A 84 4.19 -11.13 13.84
N ARG A 85 4.07 -9.98 14.49
CA ARG A 85 2.93 -9.07 14.31
C ARG A 85 2.84 -8.53 12.89
N ALA A 86 3.97 -8.13 12.31
CA ALA A 86 4.03 -7.60 10.94
C ALA A 86 3.67 -8.66 9.91
N GLY A 87 4.12 -9.91 10.07
CA GLY A 87 3.76 -11.04 9.21
C GLY A 87 2.27 -11.36 9.26
N GLY A 88 1.66 -11.33 10.44
CA GLY A 88 0.22 -11.57 10.59
C GLY A 88 -0.65 -10.52 9.88
N VAL A 89 -0.22 -9.26 9.83
CA VAL A 89 -0.98 -8.19 9.17
C VAL A 89 -0.80 -8.22 7.64
N VAL A 90 0.34 -8.68 7.14
CA VAL A 90 0.57 -8.84 5.68
C VAL A 90 -0.35 -9.93 5.08
N GLN A 91 -0.72 -10.95 5.86
CA GLN A 91 -1.58 -12.04 5.38
C GLN A 91 -3.06 -11.66 5.17
N VAL A 92 -3.50 -10.48 5.62
CA VAL A 92 -4.91 -10.03 5.59
C VAL A 92 -5.11 -8.92 4.54
N SER A 93 -4.53 -9.09 3.39
CA SER A 93 -4.36 -8.13 2.30
C SER A 93 -5.67 -7.46 1.82
N ASP A 94 -6.71 -8.23 1.54
CA ASP A 94 -7.99 -7.68 1.05
C ASP A 94 -8.70 -6.80 2.10
N GLU A 95 -8.61 -7.16 3.37
CA GLU A 95 -9.19 -6.39 4.46
C GLU A 95 -8.43 -5.08 4.68
N VAL A 96 -7.10 -5.11 4.53
CA VAL A 96 -6.25 -3.92 4.64
C VAL A 96 -6.63 -2.85 3.61
N LEU A 97 -6.91 -3.25 2.36
CA LEU A 97 -7.28 -2.32 1.28
C LEU A 97 -8.66 -1.68 1.44
N ASN A 98 -9.58 -2.39 2.09
CA ASN A 98 -10.99 -2.00 2.15
C ASN A 98 -11.42 -1.42 3.50
N ASN A 99 -10.56 -1.51 4.53
CA ASN A 99 -10.83 -1.00 5.87
C ASN A 99 -9.74 -0.01 6.31
N PRO A 100 -10.07 1.29 6.47
CA PRO A 100 -9.10 2.31 6.89
C PRO A 100 -8.43 2.03 8.24
N GLU A 101 -9.14 1.42 9.21
CA GLU A 101 -8.58 1.08 10.52
C GLU A 101 -7.53 -0.04 10.40
N THR A 102 -7.83 -1.07 9.61
CA THR A 102 -6.91 -2.18 9.34
C THR A 102 -5.68 -1.67 8.59
N PHE A 103 -5.86 -0.74 7.64
CA PHE A 103 -4.76 -0.09 6.92
C PHE A 103 -3.87 0.75 7.85
N GLU A 104 -4.44 1.51 8.77
CA GLU A 104 -3.70 2.29 9.75
C GLU A 104 -2.93 1.39 10.73
N LYS A 105 -3.54 0.29 11.18
CA LYS A 105 -2.88 -0.74 11.99
C LYS A 105 -1.70 -1.36 11.25
N PHE A 106 -1.85 -1.67 9.97
CA PHE A 106 -0.76 -2.14 9.11
C PHE A 106 0.39 -1.13 9.09
N GLN A 107 0.13 0.15 8.80
CA GLN A 107 1.16 1.19 8.77
C GLN A 107 1.89 1.29 10.12
N LYS A 108 1.15 1.28 11.22
CA LYS A 108 1.71 1.37 12.58
C LYS A 108 2.66 0.22 12.88
N VAL A 109 2.23 -1.01 12.65
CA VAL A 109 3.06 -2.22 12.91
C VAL A 109 4.32 -2.21 12.04
N GLN A 110 4.21 -1.80 10.78
CA GLN A 110 5.36 -1.70 9.88
C GLN A 110 6.33 -0.60 10.29
N SER A 111 5.85 0.52 10.82
CA SER A 111 6.69 1.60 11.37
C SER A 111 7.39 1.18 12.67
N GLU A 112 6.69 0.47 13.57
CA GLU A 112 7.27 -0.08 14.80
C GLU A 112 8.41 -1.06 14.50
N LEU A 113 8.21 -1.96 13.53
CA LEU A 113 9.25 -2.89 13.07
C LEU A 113 10.46 -2.14 12.49
N GLY A 114 10.24 -1.12 11.68
CA GLY A 114 11.31 -0.26 11.15
C GLY A 114 12.12 0.39 12.27
N GLY A 115 11.46 0.91 13.32
CA GLY A 115 12.10 1.47 14.49
C GLY A 115 12.92 0.44 15.29
N ALA A 116 12.43 -0.80 15.43
CA ALA A 116 13.17 -1.86 16.09
C ALA A 116 14.43 -2.27 15.30
N LEU A 117 14.34 -2.34 13.97
CA LEU A 117 15.50 -2.59 13.11
C LEU A 117 16.54 -1.48 13.18
N GLN A 118 16.12 -0.21 13.23
CA GLN A 118 17.05 0.91 13.43
C GLN A 118 17.78 0.83 14.78
N ARG A 119 17.09 0.43 15.86
CA ARG A 119 17.73 0.19 17.16
C ARG A 119 18.75 -0.94 17.10
N LEU A 120 18.43 -2.05 16.41
CA LEU A 120 19.40 -3.13 16.20
C LEU A 120 20.65 -2.64 15.47
N LEU A 121 20.49 -1.86 14.41
CA LEU A 121 21.62 -1.29 13.67
C LEU A 121 22.44 -0.32 14.53
N ALA A 122 21.79 0.49 15.37
CA ALA A 122 22.50 1.39 16.29
C ALA A 122 23.36 0.64 17.33
N ILE A 123 22.88 -0.52 17.81
CA ILE A 123 23.68 -1.36 18.75
C ILE A 123 24.96 -1.88 18.08
N THR A 124 24.90 -2.21 16.77
CA THR A 124 26.06 -2.72 16.04
C THR A 124 27.24 -1.74 16.00
N GLU A 125 26.98 -0.43 16.27
CA GLU A 125 28.01 0.59 16.39
C GLU A 125 29.03 0.28 17.50
N ASN A 126 28.61 -0.43 18.54
CA ASN A 126 29.44 -0.83 19.67
C ASN A 126 30.29 -2.09 19.41
N TYR A 127 30.12 -2.74 18.24
CA TYR A 127 30.78 -4.00 17.90
C TYR A 127 31.58 -3.88 16.58
N PRO A 128 32.84 -3.39 16.63
CA PRO A 128 33.65 -3.15 15.42
C PRO A 128 33.90 -4.42 14.58
N GLU A 129 34.03 -5.58 15.23
CA GLU A 129 34.22 -6.86 14.54
C GLU A 129 32.99 -7.26 13.71
N LEU A 130 31.77 -6.98 14.21
CA LEU A 130 30.52 -7.18 13.49
C LEU A 130 30.44 -6.26 12.27
N LYS A 131 30.83 -4.99 12.42
CA LYS A 131 30.88 -4.03 11.30
C LYS A 131 31.87 -4.45 10.19
N ALA A 132 32.94 -5.14 10.57
CA ALA A 132 33.91 -5.68 9.62
C ALA A 132 33.44 -6.98 8.94
N ASN A 133 32.40 -7.63 9.49
CA ASN A 133 31.86 -8.88 8.94
C ASN A 133 31.17 -8.62 7.59
N GLU A 134 31.58 -9.37 6.57
CA GLU A 134 31.10 -9.20 5.20
C GLU A 134 29.61 -9.56 5.08
N ASN A 135 29.17 -10.66 5.69
CA ASN A 135 27.76 -11.07 5.68
C ASN A 135 26.85 -10.02 6.35
N PHE A 136 27.31 -9.37 7.42
CA PHE A 136 26.57 -8.30 8.07
C PHE A 136 26.40 -7.10 7.14
N ARG A 137 27.47 -6.66 6.48
CA ARG A 137 27.43 -5.54 5.53
C ARG A 137 26.51 -5.81 4.36
N ASP A 138 26.53 -7.03 3.83
CA ASP A 138 25.66 -7.45 2.74
C ASP A 138 24.18 -7.45 3.17
N LEU A 139 23.87 -7.95 4.36
CA LEU A 139 22.50 -7.93 4.92
C LEU A 139 22.03 -6.50 5.20
N GLN A 140 22.89 -5.64 5.73
CA GLN A 140 22.59 -4.23 5.93
C GLN A 140 22.28 -3.55 4.60
N SER A 141 23.11 -3.73 3.58
CA SER A 141 22.90 -3.18 2.24
C SER A 141 21.59 -3.68 1.61
N GLN A 142 21.25 -4.96 1.77
CA GLN A 142 20.00 -5.52 1.30
C GLN A 142 18.80 -4.93 2.05
N LEU A 143 18.90 -4.70 3.36
CA LEU A 143 17.86 -4.08 4.16
C LEU A 143 17.64 -2.63 3.73
N GLU A 144 18.70 -1.84 3.59
CA GLU A 144 18.64 -0.45 3.09
C GLU A 144 18.02 -0.37 1.68
N GLY A 145 18.44 -1.26 0.78
CA GLY A 145 17.85 -1.38 -0.55
C GLY A 145 16.36 -1.75 -0.52
N THR A 146 15.96 -2.57 0.46
CA THR A 146 14.55 -2.96 0.65
C THR A 146 13.72 -1.78 1.20
N GLU A 147 14.26 -1.00 2.16
CA GLU A 147 13.59 0.21 2.67
C GLU A 147 13.37 1.26 1.57
N ASN A 148 14.38 1.46 0.72
CA ASN A 148 14.24 2.35 -0.45
C ASN A 148 13.13 1.86 -1.41
N ARG A 149 13.05 0.55 -1.65
CA ARG A 149 11.98 -0.03 -2.48
C ARG A 149 10.61 0.12 -1.82
N ILE A 150 10.50 -0.06 -0.51
CA ILE A 150 9.25 0.18 0.24
C ILE A 150 8.76 1.63 0.00
N ALA A 151 9.64 2.61 0.09
CA ALA A 151 9.29 4.00 -0.16
C ALA A 151 8.77 4.22 -1.60
N VAL A 152 9.42 3.60 -2.60
CA VAL A 152 9.02 3.69 -4.01
C VAL A 152 7.65 3.03 -4.23
N GLU A 153 7.44 1.80 -3.71
CA GLU A 153 6.18 1.08 -3.94
C GLU A 153 5.01 1.71 -3.16
N ARG A 154 5.24 2.29 -1.97
CA ARG A 154 4.23 3.11 -1.26
C ARG A 154 3.80 4.32 -2.12
N LYS A 155 4.75 4.99 -2.77
CA LYS A 155 4.44 6.11 -3.67
C LYS A 155 3.60 5.64 -4.87
N ARG A 156 3.99 4.54 -5.53
CA ARG A 156 3.24 3.97 -6.66
C ARG A 156 1.83 3.55 -6.27
N PHE A 157 1.69 2.94 -5.10
CA PHE A 157 0.38 2.60 -4.53
C PHE A 157 -0.47 3.85 -4.32
N ASN A 158 0.07 4.89 -3.68
CA ASN A 158 -0.64 6.15 -3.47
C ASN A 158 -1.07 6.80 -4.79
N GLU A 159 -0.27 6.72 -5.84
CA GLU A 159 -0.62 7.21 -7.18
C GLU A 159 -1.78 6.39 -7.80
N ALA A 160 -1.79 5.07 -7.61
CA ALA A 160 -2.88 4.21 -8.06
C ALA A 160 -4.18 4.51 -7.30
N VAL A 161 -4.10 4.63 -5.96
CA VAL A 161 -5.24 5.02 -5.10
C VAL A 161 -5.76 6.40 -5.48
N GLN A 162 -4.89 7.36 -5.77
CA GLN A 162 -5.30 8.69 -6.20
C GLN A 162 -6.14 8.64 -7.48
N ARG A 163 -5.68 7.90 -8.49
CA ARG A 163 -6.43 7.73 -9.75
C ARG A 163 -7.79 7.06 -9.50
N TYR A 164 -7.83 6.02 -8.67
CA TYR A 164 -9.05 5.33 -8.30
C TYR A 164 -10.02 6.26 -7.56
N ASN A 165 -9.58 6.92 -6.50
CA ASN A 165 -10.42 7.80 -5.68
C ASN A 165 -10.92 9.01 -6.50
N LEU A 166 -10.10 9.57 -7.40
CA LEU A 166 -10.54 10.62 -8.31
C LEU A 166 -11.66 10.12 -9.24
N LEU A 167 -11.55 8.90 -9.76
CA LEU A 167 -12.55 8.31 -10.66
C LEU A 167 -13.88 8.07 -9.92
N THR A 168 -13.84 7.54 -8.71
CA THR A 168 -15.06 7.24 -7.92
C THR A 168 -15.75 8.48 -7.37
N ARG A 169 -15.03 9.59 -7.19
CA ARG A 169 -15.56 10.86 -6.64
C ARG A 169 -16.05 11.85 -7.68
N ARG A 170 -15.67 11.73 -8.95
CA ARG A 170 -16.10 12.65 -10.00
C ARG A 170 -17.58 12.50 -10.29
N PHE A 171 -18.26 13.64 -10.55
CA PHE A 171 -19.63 13.65 -11.06
C PHE A 171 -19.59 13.41 -12.59
N PRO A 172 -20.50 12.61 -13.17
CA PRO A 172 -21.59 11.84 -12.53
C PRO A 172 -21.18 10.46 -11.98
N GLN A 173 -19.93 10.03 -12.14
CA GLN A 173 -19.42 8.69 -11.78
C GLN A 173 -19.64 8.34 -10.30
N THR A 174 -19.63 9.34 -9.39
CA THR A 174 -19.85 9.11 -7.96
C THR A 174 -21.19 8.45 -7.65
N ILE A 175 -22.22 8.72 -8.45
CA ILE A 175 -23.54 8.08 -8.30
C ILE A 175 -23.43 6.59 -8.60
N LEU A 176 -22.78 6.24 -9.71
CA LEU A 176 -22.57 4.86 -10.13
C LEU A 176 -21.61 4.11 -9.18
N ALA A 177 -20.53 4.78 -8.75
CA ALA A 177 -19.61 4.20 -7.78
C ALA A 177 -20.31 3.78 -6.49
N ASN A 178 -21.14 4.65 -5.91
CA ASN A 178 -21.94 4.33 -4.72
C ASN A 178 -22.94 3.20 -4.98
N MET A 179 -23.61 3.19 -6.13
CA MET A 179 -24.57 2.16 -6.50
C MET A 179 -23.92 0.77 -6.65
N PHE A 180 -22.69 0.69 -7.18
CA PHE A 180 -21.95 -0.55 -7.36
C PHE A 180 -21.03 -0.89 -6.18
N GLY A 181 -21.00 -0.08 -5.12
CA GLY A 181 -20.25 -0.36 -3.90
C GLY A 181 -18.75 -0.04 -3.98
N PHE A 182 -18.30 0.73 -4.97
CA PHE A 182 -16.93 1.23 -5.03
C PHE A 182 -16.72 2.35 -4.02
N ARG A 183 -15.87 2.09 -3.01
CA ARG A 183 -15.57 3.01 -1.91
C ARG A 183 -14.17 3.58 -2.05
N GLU A 184 -13.92 4.73 -1.43
CA GLU A 184 -12.59 5.32 -1.36
C GLU A 184 -11.61 4.38 -0.65
N LYS A 185 -10.38 4.36 -1.14
CA LYS A 185 -9.29 3.57 -0.56
C LYS A 185 -8.33 4.49 0.21
N PRO A 186 -7.73 3.98 1.29
CA PRO A 186 -6.82 4.74 2.12
C PRO A 186 -5.46 4.97 1.43
N TYR A 187 -4.75 6.02 1.88
CA TYR A 187 -3.40 6.36 1.45
C TYR A 187 -2.38 6.02 2.53
N PHE A 188 -1.18 5.65 2.13
CA PHE A 188 -0.05 5.75 3.03
C PHE A 188 0.18 7.20 3.41
N LYS A 189 0.18 7.48 4.71
CA LYS A 189 0.56 8.78 5.27
C LYS A 189 2.09 8.90 5.27
N ALA A 190 2.60 10.13 5.18
CA ALA A 190 4.02 10.41 5.42
C ALA A 190 4.37 10.00 6.86
N ASP A 191 5.61 9.51 7.05
CA ASP A 191 6.08 9.17 8.38
C ASP A 191 6.21 10.46 9.20
N GLU A 192 5.60 10.53 10.38
CA GLU A 192 5.62 11.72 11.25
C GLU A 192 7.04 12.16 11.60
N ARG A 193 7.99 11.21 11.61
CA ARG A 193 9.42 11.49 11.81
C ARG A 193 10.04 12.27 10.66
N ALA A 194 9.63 12.02 9.42
CA ALA A 194 10.09 12.77 8.25
C ALA A 194 9.52 14.21 8.25
N ALA A 195 8.31 14.40 8.76
CA ALA A 195 7.70 15.73 8.91
C ALA A 195 8.41 16.56 9.99
N SER A 196 8.83 15.95 11.09
CA SER A 196 9.58 16.64 12.16
C SER A 196 11.02 17.03 11.74
N ALA A 197 11.68 16.21 10.92
CA ALA A 197 13.01 16.53 10.39
C ALA A 197 12.99 17.74 9.44
N LEU A 198 11.92 17.91 8.66
CA LEU A 198 11.74 19.09 7.78
C LEU A 198 11.45 20.37 8.56
N SER A 199 10.84 20.30 9.74
CA SER A 199 10.57 21.48 10.57
C SER A 199 11.82 22.05 11.24
N LEU A 200 12.89 21.27 11.37
CA LEU A 200 14.18 21.70 11.95
C LEU A 200 15.10 22.40 10.93
N ILE A 201 14.79 22.35 9.64
CA ILE A 201 15.61 22.99 8.57
C ILE A 201 15.18 24.46 8.33
N HIS A 202 14.09 24.93 8.94
CA HIS A 202 13.54 26.29 8.77
C HIS A 202 13.81 27.23 9.99
N ILE A 203 14.90 26.99 10.73
CA ILE A 203 15.41 27.97 11.74
C ILE A 203 16.78 28.47 11.31
#